data_e2bd04ff321909c98ba29791bf697851
#
_entry.id   e2bd04ff321909c98ba29791bf697851
#
_cell.length_a   1.000
_cell.length_b   1.000
_cell.length_c   1.000
_cell.angle_alpha   90.00
_cell.angle_beta   90.00
_cell.angle_gamma   90.00
#
_symmetry.space_group_name_H-M   'P 1'
#
loop_
_entity.id
_entity.type
_entity.pdbx_description
1 polymer ?
#
loop_
_entity_poly.entity_id
_entity_poly.type
_entity_poly.pdbx_seq_one_letter_code
_entity_poly.pdbx_strand_id
1 'polypeptide(L)'
;MPGDTITVPQYKYIGDAVDVAEGVEAETVKLETDSTQAKVKKAMKAVEITDEALLSGYGNPVGQATSQLAMSIASKVDADSMDALMKAQLIYDGSASAISYSGIVDAVDKFNEELNTEKAMFINPHQNSQLRKDPNFISADKYDGNVVMTGEIGKIANCRIVPSKKVSLNEAIPEQYVRVDSDAEGAKEVVADSTASPTASQIKLGSVTPCADGYTPKVGDYVVKNAAVKAGTFYICPIIKLNADTETEDETSALTIYLKRDTNVETERRSTKRCTDISADKHYTVAISDQSKVVLARFKK
;
A
#
# COMPACT_ATOMS: atom_id res chain seq x y z
N MET A 1 -28.40 -13.29 4.26
CA MET A 1 -27.59 -13.10 5.47
C MET A 1 -27.15 -11.65 5.53
N PRO A 2 -27.40 -10.92 6.60
CA PRO A 2 -26.91 -9.58 6.75
C PRO A 2 -25.39 -9.60 6.86
N GLY A 3 -24.69 -8.66 6.22
CA GLY A 3 -23.27 -8.42 6.43
C GLY A 3 -22.35 -8.66 5.26
N ASP A 4 -22.60 -7.94 4.15
CA ASP A 4 -21.58 -7.78 3.11
C ASP A 4 -20.49 -6.76 3.50
N THR A 5 -20.69 -6.04 4.60
CA THR A 5 -19.80 -5.00 5.07
C THR A 5 -19.37 -5.30 6.51
N ILE A 6 -18.08 -5.27 6.77
CA ILE A 6 -17.50 -5.36 8.09
C ILE A 6 -17.05 -3.95 8.47
N THR A 7 -17.46 -3.48 9.64
CA THR A 7 -16.99 -2.22 10.20
C THR A 7 -15.76 -2.51 11.05
N VAL A 8 -14.64 -1.92 10.70
CA VAL A 8 -13.38 -2.02 11.43
C VAL A 8 -13.29 -0.79 12.33
N PRO A 9 -13.43 -0.91 13.65
CA PRO A 9 -13.25 0.21 14.56
C PRO A 9 -11.77 0.55 14.68
N GLN A 10 -11.47 1.85 14.66
CA GLN A 10 -10.16 2.39 14.98
C GLN A 10 -10.33 3.38 16.12
N TYR A 11 -9.52 3.23 17.17
CA TYR A 11 -9.53 4.16 18.30
C TYR A 11 -8.48 5.23 18.07
N LYS A 12 -8.86 6.49 18.26
CA LYS A 12 -7.89 7.58 18.24
C LYS A 12 -7.20 7.68 19.59
N TYR A 13 -5.90 7.98 19.54
CA TYR A 13 -5.14 8.29 20.75
C TYR A 13 -5.75 9.51 21.46
N ILE A 14 -5.95 9.40 22.76
CA ILE A 14 -6.63 10.42 23.58
C ILE A 14 -5.75 11.63 23.92
N GLY A 15 -4.47 11.59 23.57
CA GLY A 15 -3.48 12.61 23.91
C GLY A 15 -2.70 12.30 25.17
N ASP A 16 -1.63 13.05 25.39
CA ASP A 16 -0.76 12.86 26.54
C ASP A 16 -1.42 13.33 27.84
N ALA A 17 -1.03 12.75 28.97
CA ALA A 17 -1.50 13.17 30.27
C ALA A 17 -1.00 14.59 30.59
N VAL A 18 -1.87 15.39 31.19
CA VAL A 18 -1.56 16.78 31.59
C VAL A 18 -1.34 16.83 33.09
N ASP A 19 -0.35 17.61 33.54
CA ASP A 19 -0.10 17.86 34.95
C ASP A 19 -1.28 18.59 35.58
N VAL A 20 -1.87 18.03 36.64
CA VAL A 20 -3.00 18.63 37.36
C VAL A 20 -2.54 19.06 38.73
N ALA A 21 -2.82 20.34 39.09
CA ALA A 21 -2.49 20.86 40.41
C ALA A 21 -3.37 20.22 41.50
N GLU A 22 -2.87 20.18 42.74
CA GLU A 22 -3.58 19.60 43.88
C GLU A 22 -4.94 20.31 44.09
N GLY A 23 -6.01 19.49 44.14
CA GLY A 23 -7.37 20.00 44.31
C GLY A 23 -8.09 20.45 43.06
N VAL A 24 -7.49 20.29 41.89
CA VAL A 24 -8.09 20.59 40.59
C VAL A 24 -8.58 19.28 39.93
N GLU A 25 -9.78 19.28 39.34
CA GLU A 25 -10.36 18.15 38.67
C GLU A 25 -9.67 17.93 37.30
N ALA A 26 -9.28 16.70 36.98
CA ALA A 26 -8.66 16.37 35.70
C ALA A 26 -9.70 16.47 34.57
N GLU A 27 -9.30 17.00 33.41
CA GLU A 27 -10.14 17.06 32.23
C GLU A 27 -10.42 15.65 31.69
N THR A 28 -11.68 15.34 31.45
CA THR A 28 -12.09 14.06 30.88
C THR A 28 -12.24 14.16 29.39
N VAL A 29 -11.45 13.39 28.64
CA VAL A 29 -11.52 13.30 27.18
C VAL A 29 -12.39 12.08 26.80
N LYS A 30 -13.29 12.24 25.83
CA LYS A 30 -14.07 11.13 25.29
C LYS A 30 -13.23 10.35 24.30
N LEU A 31 -13.23 9.02 24.46
CA LEU A 31 -12.63 8.12 23.48
C LEU A 31 -13.40 8.20 22.16
N GLU A 32 -12.77 8.75 21.12
CA GLU A 32 -13.34 8.80 19.78
C GLU A 32 -12.99 7.52 19.03
N THR A 33 -14.03 6.92 18.42
CA THR A 33 -13.88 5.75 17.57
C THR A 33 -14.15 6.17 16.12
N ASP A 34 -13.15 5.99 15.27
CA ASP A 34 -13.35 6.04 13.82
C ASP A 34 -13.68 4.65 13.31
N SER A 35 -14.35 4.54 12.19
CA SER A 35 -14.74 3.26 11.61
C SER A 35 -14.53 3.22 10.12
N THR A 36 -13.75 2.25 9.68
CA THR A 36 -13.58 1.98 8.25
C THR A 36 -14.46 0.81 7.84
N GLN A 37 -15.25 0.99 6.77
CA GLN A 37 -16.08 -0.07 6.24
C GLN A 37 -15.32 -0.86 5.16
N ALA A 38 -15.25 -2.18 5.34
CA ALA A 38 -14.66 -3.09 4.39
C ALA A 38 -15.72 -4.05 3.83
N LYS A 39 -15.94 -4.03 2.52
CA LYS A 39 -16.91 -4.91 1.85
C LYS A 39 -16.32 -6.30 1.66
N VAL A 40 -17.01 -7.33 2.14
CA VAL A 40 -16.64 -8.74 1.92
C VAL A 40 -16.80 -9.09 0.45
N LYS A 41 -15.81 -9.76 -0.11
CA LYS A 41 -15.82 -10.25 -1.49
C LYS A 41 -15.67 -11.76 -1.55
N LYS A 42 -16.19 -12.35 -2.62
CA LYS A 42 -16.02 -13.75 -2.96
C LYS A 42 -14.92 -13.87 -4.02
N ALA A 43 -13.85 -14.60 -3.71
CA ALA A 43 -12.89 -15.03 -4.70
C ALA A 43 -13.21 -16.47 -5.07
N MET A 44 -13.35 -16.75 -6.37
CA MET A 44 -13.69 -18.07 -6.89
C MET A 44 -12.90 -18.38 -8.15
N LYS A 45 -12.46 -19.62 -8.29
CA LYS A 45 -11.84 -20.17 -9.50
C LYS A 45 -12.34 -21.58 -9.71
N ALA A 46 -12.55 -21.96 -10.96
CA ALA A 46 -12.96 -23.32 -11.33
C ALA A 46 -12.06 -23.86 -12.46
N VAL A 47 -11.89 -25.17 -12.48
CA VAL A 47 -11.16 -25.92 -13.51
C VAL A 47 -12.04 -27.05 -13.99
N GLU A 48 -12.20 -27.20 -15.31
CA GLU A 48 -12.88 -28.33 -15.95
C GLU A 48 -11.84 -29.36 -16.39
N ILE A 49 -12.05 -30.62 -16.04
CA ILE A 49 -11.21 -31.74 -16.43
C ILE A 49 -12.08 -32.72 -17.21
N THR A 50 -11.74 -33.01 -18.48
CA THR A 50 -12.44 -33.94 -19.31
C THR A 50 -12.01 -35.40 -19.05
N ASP A 51 -12.88 -36.36 -19.34
CA ASP A 51 -12.57 -37.79 -19.17
C ASP A 51 -11.40 -38.21 -20.07
N GLU A 52 -11.32 -37.64 -21.26
CA GLU A 52 -10.23 -37.91 -22.20
C GLU A 52 -8.89 -37.45 -21.62
N ALA A 53 -8.87 -36.28 -20.94
CA ALA A 53 -7.66 -35.79 -20.27
C ALA A 53 -7.26 -36.66 -19.08
N LEU A 54 -8.22 -37.26 -18.37
CA LEU A 54 -7.95 -38.22 -17.30
C LEU A 54 -7.41 -39.56 -17.83
N LEU A 55 -7.94 -40.05 -18.95
CA LEU A 55 -7.54 -41.32 -19.55
C LEU A 55 -6.22 -41.24 -20.32
N SER A 56 -5.95 -40.13 -20.99
CA SER A 56 -4.73 -39.88 -21.77
C SER A 56 -3.65 -39.11 -21.02
N GLY A 57 -3.98 -38.48 -19.87
CA GLY A 57 -3.08 -37.64 -19.11
C GLY A 57 -1.98 -38.44 -18.40
N TYR A 58 -0.75 -38.04 -18.63
CA TYR A 58 0.39 -38.52 -17.86
C TYR A 58 0.45 -37.80 -16.50
N GLY A 59 0.44 -38.60 -15.42
CA GLY A 59 0.50 -38.06 -14.05
C GLY A 59 -0.86 -38.00 -13.34
N ASN A 60 -1.02 -37.04 -12.42
CA ASN A 60 -2.26 -36.83 -11.65
C ASN A 60 -2.90 -35.48 -11.98
N PRO A 61 -3.75 -35.36 -13.02
CA PRO A 61 -4.38 -34.10 -13.41
C PRO A 61 -5.26 -33.49 -12.31
N VAL A 62 -5.98 -34.32 -11.54
CA VAL A 62 -6.87 -33.84 -10.45
C VAL A 62 -6.07 -33.24 -9.32
N GLY A 63 -4.99 -33.88 -8.86
CA GLY A 63 -4.12 -33.37 -7.82
C GLY A 63 -3.45 -32.05 -8.25
N GLN A 64 -3.03 -31.96 -9.52
CA GLN A 64 -2.45 -30.74 -10.07
C GLN A 64 -3.47 -29.61 -10.16
N ALA A 65 -4.71 -29.89 -10.57
CA ALA A 65 -5.79 -28.90 -10.61
C ALA A 65 -6.10 -28.34 -9.22
N THR A 66 -6.22 -29.21 -8.21
CA THR A 66 -6.47 -28.78 -6.82
C THR A 66 -5.34 -27.92 -6.29
N SER A 67 -4.08 -28.28 -6.54
CA SER A 67 -2.90 -27.50 -6.15
C SER A 67 -2.90 -26.11 -6.82
N GLN A 68 -3.21 -26.03 -8.12
CA GLN A 68 -3.28 -24.75 -8.84
C GLN A 68 -4.44 -23.87 -8.37
N LEU A 69 -5.58 -24.46 -8.02
CA LEU A 69 -6.71 -23.72 -7.44
C LEU A 69 -6.32 -23.09 -6.10
N ALA A 70 -5.67 -23.86 -5.22
CA ALA A 70 -5.19 -23.34 -3.93
C ALA A 70 -4.20 -22.19 -4.12
N MET A 71 -3.22 -22.35 -5.01
CA MET A 71 -2.26 -21.28 -5.35
C MET A 71 -2.94 -20.06 -5.95
N SER A 72 -3.96 -20.24 -6.78
CA SER A 72 -4.71 -19.12 -7.39
C SER A 72 -5.45 -18.30 -6.36
N ILE A 73 -6.11 -18.95 -5.38
CA ILE A 73 -6.81 -18.26 -4.29
C ILE A 73 -5.80 -17.52 -3.37
N ALA A 74 -4.71 -18.20 -3.00
CA ALA A 74 -3.66 -17.57 -2.19
C ALA A 74 -3.08 -16.33 -2.91
N SER A 75 -2.77 -16.48 -4.20
CA SER A 75 -2.28 -15.34 -5.01
C SER A 75 -3.27 -14.19 -5.08
N LYS A 76 -4.59 -14.48 -5.07
CA LYS A 76 -5.62 -13.42 -5.04
C LYS A 76 -5.66 -12.71 -3.70
N VAL A 77 -5.58 -13.44 -2.59
CA VAL A 77 -5.52 -12.86 -1.24
C VAL A 77 -4.32 -11.92 -1.10
N ASP A 78 -3.14 -12.36 -1.56
CA ASP A 78 -1.94 -11.51 -1.54
C ASP A 78 -2.09 -10.24 -2.40
N ALA A 79 -2.69 -10.36 -3.60
CA ALA A 79 -2.93 -9.20 -4.46
C ALA A 79 -3.86 -8.19 -3.77
N ASP A 80 -4.94 -8.68 -3.17
CA ASP A 80 -5.89 -7.86 -2.43
C ASP A 80 -5.27 -7.22 -1.18
N SER A 81 -4.31 -7.90 -0.55
CA SER A 81 -3.54 -7.34 0.56
C SER A 81 -2.66 -6.18 0.10
N MET A 82 -1.98 -6.34 -1.05
CA MET A 82 -1.20 -5.25 -1.64
C MET A 82 -2.09 -4.07 -2.04
N ASP A 83 -3.27 -4.33 -2.64
CA ASP A 83 -4.23 -3.28 -3.01
C ASP A 83 -4.78 -2.54 -1.77
N ALA A 84 -4.98 -3.24 -0.66
CA ALA A 84 -5.38 -2.62 0.60
C ALA A 84 -4.27 -1.69 1.13
N LEU A 85 -3.01 -2.14 1.12
CA LEU A 85 -1.86 -1.34 1.55
C LEU A 85 -1.69 -0.04 0.75
N MET A 86 -2.05 -0.03 -0.55
CA MET A 86 -1.99 1.17 -1.38
C MET A 86 -2.90 2.31 -0.89
N LYS A 87 -3.80 2.06 0.07
CA LYS A 87 -4.67 3.06 0.69
C LYS A 87 -4.05 3.73 1.92
N ALA A 88 -2.82 3.41 2.26
CA ALA A 88 -2.13 4.03 3.39
C ALA A 88 -1.94 5.54 3.17
N GLN A 89 -2.02 6.29 4.26
CA GLN A 89 -1.97 7.75 4.25
C GLN A 89 -0.54 8.29 4.35
N LEU A 90 0.36 7.57 5.03
CA LEU A 90 1.75 7.98 5.16
C LEU A 90 2.51 7.68 3.86
N ILE A 91 3.06 8.72 3.25
CA ILE A 91 3.76 8.61 1.96
C ILE A 91 5.16 9.21 2.09
N TYR A 92 6.14 8.44 1.65
CA TYR A 92 7.49 8.93 1.36
C TYR A 92 7.67 9.09 -0.15
N ASP A 93 7.98 10.30 -0.60
CA ASP A 93 8.16 10.59 -2.03
C ASP A 93 9.63 10.64 -2.41
N GLY A 94 10.18 9.50 -2.81
CA GLY A 94 11.48 9.34 -3.44
C GLY A 94 11.37 9.10 -4.95
N SER A 95 10.27 9.50 -5.61
CA SER A 95 10.01 9.24 -7.03
C SER A 95 11.02 9.86 -8.01
N ALA A 96 11.82 10.82 -7.55
CA ALA A 96 12.88 11.43 -8.33
C ALA A 96 14.12 10.53 -8.51
N SER A 97 14.38 9.62 -7.56
CA SER A 97 15.56 8.77 -7.51
C SER A 97 15.23 7.27 -7.54
N ALA A 98 16.15 6.47 -8.05
CA ALA A 98 16.05 5.01 -7.93
C ALA A 98 16.17 4.60 -6.45
N ILE A 99 15.69 3.39 -6.14
CA ILE A 99 15.79 2.85 -4.81
C ILE A 99 17.27 2.75 -4.37
N SER A 100 17.57 3.23 -3.16
CA SER A 100 18.92 3.22 -2.57
C SER A 100 18.82 2.95 -1.08
N TYR A 101 19.96 2.62 -0.45
CA TYR A 101 20.05 2.44 0.99
C TYR A 101 19.54 3.68 1.76
N SER A 102 20.02 4.87 1.40
CA SER A 102 19.59 6.12 2.04
C SER A 102 18.10 6.38 1.88
N GLY A 103 17.53 6.14 0.68
CA GLY A 103 16.10 6.32 0.45
C GLY A 103 15.23 5.37 1.28
N ILE A 104 15.72 4.15 1.57
CA ILE A 104 15.00 3.23 2.47
C ILE A 104 15.06 3.73 3.92
N VAL A 105 16.22 4.22 4.37
CA VAL A 105 16.37 4.81 5.72
C VAL A 105 15.43 5.99 5.89
N ASP A 106 15.40 6.91 4.92
CA ASP A 106 14.50 8.08 4.94
C ASP A 106 13.02 7.68 4.91
N ALA A 107 12.68 6.59 4.22
CA ALA A 107 11.31 6.08 4.20
C ALA A 107 10.90 5.44 5.54
N VAL A 108 11.82 4.76 6.20
CA VAL A 108 11.62 4.19 7.55
C VAL A 108 11.50 5.29 8.60
N ASP A 109 12.24 6.37 8.46
CA ASP A 109 12.18 7.53 9.36
C ASP A 109 10.77 8.19 9.41
N LYS A 110 9.95 7.98 8.36
CA LYS A 110 8.55 8.45 8.35
C LYS A 110 7.66 7.84 9.43
N PHE A 111 8.06 6.72 10.03
CA PHE A 111 7.36 6.17 11.18
C PHE A 111 7.58 6.97 12.47
N ASN A 112 8.62 7.82 12.52
CA ASN A 112 8.98 8.67 13.67
C ASN A 112 9.02 7.89 14.98
N GLU A 113 9.75 6.76 14.99
CA GLU A 113 9.86 5.85 16.14
C GLU A 113 11.09 6.16 16.98
N GLU A 114 10.96 6.05 18.30
CA GLU A 114 12.07 6.09 19.25
C GLU A 114 12.83 4.75 19.27
N LEU A 115 12.10 3.63 19.20
CA LEU A 115 12.66 2.29 19.14
C LEU A 115 12.61 1.73 17.71
N ASN A 116 13.70 1.13 17.27
CA ASN A 116 13.79 0.57 15.93
C ASN A 116 13.09 -0.79 15.85
N THR A 117 11.77 -0.78 15.66
CA THR A 117 10.95 -1.98 15.52
C THR A 117 11.19 -2.72 14.20
N GLU A 118 10.88 -4.02 14.14
CA GLU A 118 11.02 -4.80 12.92
C GLU A 118 9.95 -4.43 11.88
N LYS A 119 10.40 -4.22 10.64
CA LYS A 119 9.55 -3.83 9.52
C LYS A 119 9.73 -4.76 8.33
N ALA A 120 8.75 -4.80 7.44
CA ALA A 120 8.85 -5.48 6.16
C ALA A 120 8.54 -4.51 5.02
N MET A 121 9.41 -4.43 4.03
CA MET A 121 9.24 -3.63 2.82
C MET A 121 9.09 -4.54 1.62
N PHE A 122 8.05 -4.32 0.83
CA PHE A 122 7.82 -5.04 -0.41
C PHE A 122 8.37 -4.22 -1.57
N ILE A 123 9.27 -4.82 -2.35
CA ILE A 123 9.89 -4.19 -3.51
C ILE A 123 9.70 -5.03 -4.77
N ASN A 124 9.74 -4.39 -5.94
CA ASN A 124 9.71 -5.12 -7.19
C ASN A 124 11.06 -5.84 -7.43
N PRO A 125 11.08 -7.04 -8.06
CA PRO A 125 12.34 -7.72 -8.42
C PRO A 125 13.34 -6.86 -9.21
N HIS A 126 12.86 -5.90 -10.02
CA HIS A 126 13.71 -4.95 -10.72
C HIS A 126 14.45 -4.01 -9.74
N GLN A 127 13.73 -3.50 -8.73
CA GLN A 127 14.31 -2.66 -7.68
C GLN A 127 15.30 -3.43 -6.80
N ASN A 128 15.04 -4.72 -6.56
CA ASN A 128 15.98 -5.60 -5.89
C ASN A 128 17.33 -5.66 -6.65
N SER A 129 17.29 -5.70 -7.99
CA SER A 129 18.49 -5.66 -8.81
C SER A 129 19.19 -4.30 -8.77
N GLN A 130 18.46 -3.20 -8.66
CA GLN A 130 19.01 -1.85 -8.48
C GLN A 130 19.73 -1.74 -7.13
N LEU A 131 19.09 -2.22 -6.06
CA LEU A 131 19.61 -2.16 -4.70
C LEU A 131 20.91 -2.99 -4.55
N ARG A 132 21.02 -4.14 -5.24
CA ARG A 132 22.25 -4.94 -5.29
C ARG A 132 23.42 -4.23 -5.98
N LYS A 133 23.15 -3.21 -6.80
CA LYS A 133 24.17 -2.39 -7.47
C LYS A 133 24.53 -1.14 -6.68
N ASP A 134 23.82 -0.85 -5.58
CA ASP A 134 24.10 0.30 -4.73
C ASP A 134 25.52 0.15 -4.10
N PRO A 135 26.41 1.14 -4.26
CA PRO A 135 27.75 1.11 -3.70
C PRO A 135 27.78 0.89 -2.19
N ASN A 136 26.78 1.36 -1.46
CA ASN A 136 26.65 1.14 -0.02
C ASN A 136 26.41 -0.33 0.34
N PHE A 137 25.85 -1.12 -0.58
CA PHE A 137 25.66 -2.56 -0.43
C PHE A 137 26.87 -3.38 -0.85
N ILE A 138 27.64 -2.89 -1.82
CA ILE A 138 28.79 -3.61 -2.39
C ILE A 138 30.01 -3.52 -1.47
N SER A 139 30.08 -2.54 -0.58
CA SER A 139 31.19 -2.39 0.35
C SER A 139 31.23 -3.55 1.35
N ALA A 140 32.07 -4.55 1.05
CA ALA A 140 32.28 -5.72 1.89
C ALA A 140 32.74 -5.39 3.33
N ASP A 141 33.33 -4.22 3.55
CA ASP A 141 33.75 -3.74 4.86
C ASP A 141 32.62 -3.44 5.84
N LYS A 142 31.40 -3.32 5.34
CA LYS A 142 30.23 -2.95 6.15
C LYS A 142 29.35 -4.12 6.55
N TYR A 143 29.47 -5.27 5.89
CA TYR A 143 28.63 -6.44 6.11
C TYR A 143 29.48 -7.71 6.13
N ASP A 144 29.14 -8.63 7.01
CA ASP A 144 29.74 -9.96 7.08
C ASP A 144 29.62 -10.63 5.69
N GLY A 145 30.72 -11.05 5.10
CA GLY A 145 30.96 -11.30 3.67
C GLY A 145 30.00 -12.18 2.87
N ASN A 146 28.82 -12.51 3.41
CA ASN A 146 27.86 -13.42 2.80
C ASN A 146 26.86 -12.76 1.83
N VAL A 147 26.60 -11.46 1.99
CA VAL A 147 25.57 -10.73 1.21
C VAL A 147 25.95 -10.62 -0.27
N VAL A 148 27.23 -10.43 -0.57
CA VAL A 148 27.73 -10.31 -1.95
C VAL A 148 27.66 -11.64 -2.70
N MET A 149 27.87 -12.75 -2.00
CA MET A 149 27.90 -14.09 -2.61
C MET A 149 26.50 -14.68 -2.81
N THR A 150 25.60 -14.53 -1.84
CA THR A 150 24.24 -15.08 -1.91
C THR A 150 23.24 -14.14 -2.60
N GLY A 151 23.57 -12.84 -2.66
CA GLY A 151 22.71 -11.82 -3.21
C GLY A 151 21.42 -11.62 -2.40
N GLU A 152 21.37 -12.11 -1.18
CA GLU A 152 20.28 -11.82 -0.24
C GLU A 152 20.49 -10.43 0.37
N ILE A 153 19.54 -9.56 0.14
CA ILE A 153 19.46 -8.28 0.82
C ILE A 153 18.73 -8.57 2.14
N GLY A 154 19.48 -8.76 3.21
CA GLY A 154 18.93 -9.09 4.52
C GLY A 154 17.97 -8.01 5.07
N LYS A 155 18.40 -7.28 6.10
CA LYS A 155 17.66 -6.18 6.71
C LYS A 155 18.40 -4.85 6.49
N ILE A 156 17.67 -3.80 6.14
CA ILE A 156 18.14 -2.41 6.06
C ILE A 156 17.37 -1.61 7.11
N ALA A 157 18.05 -0.93 8.02
CA ALA A 157 17.41 -0.15 9.09
C ALA A 157 16.30 -0.97 9.81
N ASN A 158 16.61 -2.22 10.16
CA ASN A 158 15.67 -3.21 10.72
C ASN A 158 14.44 -3.51 9.85
N CYS A 159 14.47 -3.10 8.58
CA CYS A 159 13.44 -3.38 7.60
C CYS A 159 13.84 -4.59 6.74
N ARG A 160 13.05 -5.65 6.77
CA ARG A 160 13.23 -6.85 5.94
C ARG A 160 12.77 -6.57 4.52
N ILE A 161 13.65 -6.78 3.55
CA ILE A 161 13.34 -6.56 2.13
C ILE A 161 12.75 -7.82 1.52
N VAL A 162 11.51 -7.71 1.01
CA VAL A 162 10.76 -8.81 0.41
C VAL A 162 10.48 -8.50 -1.06
N PRO A 163 11.13 -9.19 -2.02
CA PRO A 163 10.84 -8.99 -3.43
C PRO A 163 9.47 -9.60 -3.80
N SER A 164 8.59 -8.80 -4.40
CA SER A 164 7.27 -9.21 -4.85
C SER A 164 6.95 -8.64 -6.23
N LYS A 165 6.45 -9.50 -7.14
CA LYS A 165 5.95 -9.07 -8.45
C LYS A 165 4.64 -8.29 -8.37
N LYS A 166 3.99 -8.28 -7.21
CA LYS A 166 2.72 -7.58 -6.96
C LYS A 166 2.89 -6.12 -6.59
N VAL A 167 4.14 -5.66 -6.38
CA VAL A 167 4.43 -4.24 -6.24
C VAL A 167 4.12 -3.54 -7.55
N SER A 168 3.13 -2.65 -7.50
CA SER A 168 2.61 -1.95 -8.68
C SER A 168 3.45 -0.74 -9.06
N LEU A 169 3.38 -0.39 -10.33
CA LEU A 169 3.77 0.92 -10.81
C LEU A 169 2.63 1.91 -10.56
N ASN A 170 2.98 3.19 -10.48
CA ASN A 170 1.97 4.24 -10.36
C ASN A 170 1.04 4.24 -11.58
N GLU A 171 -0.23 4.55 -11.34
CA GLU A 171 -1.17 4.95 -12.38
C GLU A 171 -0.86 6.38 -12.84
N ALA A 172 -1.45 6.80 -13.95
CA ALA A 172 -1.35 8.18 -14.39
C ALA A 172 -2.02 9.09 -13.35
N ILE A 173 -1.27 10.05 -12.83
CA ILE A 173 -1.80 11.08 -11.94
C ILE A 173 -2.05 12.31 -12.80
N PRO A 174 -3.31 12.75 -12.94
CA PRO A 174 -3.62 13.95 -13.68
C PRO A 174 -3.02 15.17 -12.98
N GLU A 175 -2.79 16.21 -13.77
CA GLU A 175 -2.37 17.50 -13.24
C GLU A 175 -3.41 18.04 -12.27
N GLN A 176 -2.96 18.49 -11.11
CA GLN A 176 -3.83 19.06 -10.08
C GLN A 176 -3.70 20.57 -10.08
N TYR A 177 -4.83 21.23 -10.07
CA TYR A 177 -4.93 22.69 -10.07
C TYR A 177 -5.48 23.19 -8.76
N VAL A 178 -5.13 24.44 -8.48
CA VAL A 178 -5.64 25.19 -7.34
C VAL A 178 -6.14 26.54 -7.86
N ARG A 179 -7.35 26.94 -7.46
CA ARG A 179 -7.93 28.21 -7.84
C ARG A 179 -7.50 29.30 -6.86
N VAL A 180 -7.22 30.47 -7.37
CA VAL A 180 -6.91 31.64 -6.54
C VAL A 180 -8.22 32.36 -6.17
N ASP A 181 -8.54 32.39 -4.88
CA ASP A 181 -9.81 32.97 -4.38
C ASP A 181 -9.67 34.38 -3.78
N SER A 182 -8.44 34.82 -3.42
CA SER A 182 -8.24 36.15 -2.87
C SER A 182 -6.96 36.84 -3.33
N ASP A 183 -7.02 38.16 -3.48
CA ASP A 183 -5.89 39.07 -3.88
C ASP A 183 -5.13 39.65 -2.67
N ALA A 184 -5.31 39.16 -1.46
CA ALA A 184 -4.66 39.73 -0.28
C ALA A 184 -3.14 39.67 -0.42
N GLU A 185 -2.48 40.79 -0.32
CA GLU A 185 -1.01 40.89 -0.33
C GLU A 185 -0.44 39.99 0.76
N GLY A 186 0.26 38.94 0.35
CA GLY A 186 1.00 38.03 1.23
C GLY A 186 0.28 36.73 1.63
N ALA A 187 -1.02 36.58 1.43
CA ALA A 187 -1.75 35.34 1.70
C ALA A 187 -2.71 35.05 0.54
N LYS A 188 -2.20 34.37 -0.47
CA LYS A 188 -3.05 33.82 -1.54
C LYS A 188 -3.70 32.57 -0.99
N GLU A 189 -4.93 32.68 -0.53
CA GLU A 189 -5.74 31.51 -0.24
C GLU A 189 -6.08 30.81 -1.56
N VAL A 190 -5.54 29.63 -1.68
CA VAL A 190 -5.69 28.79 -2.84
C VAL A 190 -6.62 27.65 -2.44
N VAL A 191 -7.86 27.71 -2.87
CA VAL A 191 -8.82 26.63 -2.61
C VAL A 191 -8.48 25.45 -3.54
N ALA A 192 -8.31 24.29 -2.95
CA ALA A 192 -8.07 23.05 -3.69
C ALA A 192 -9.36 22.64 -4.42
N ASP A 193 -9.49 23.00 -5.68
CA ASP A 193 -10.48 22.39 -6.57
C ASP A 193 -9.80 21.24 -7.34
N SER A 194 -9.80 20.06 -6.74
CA SER A 194 -9.14 18.87 -7.27
C SER A 194 -9.80 18.30 -8.52
N THR A 195 -10.96 18.81 -8.92
CA THR A 195 -11.79 18.27 -9.99
C THR A 195 -11.89 19.17 -11.22
N ALA A 196 -11.55 20.44 -11.12
CA ALA A 196 -11.65 21.38 -12.22
C ALA A 196 -10.48 21.24 -13.19
N SER A 197 -10.77 20.76 -14.39
CA SER A 197 -9.87 20.97 -15.53
C SER A 197 -10.08 22.39 -16.03
N PRO A 198 -9.08 23.30 -15.89
CA PRO A 198 -9.23 24.66 -16.37
C PRO A 198 -9.45 24.66 -17.90
N THR A 199 -10.38 25.48 -18.35
CA THR A 199 -10.64 25.65 -19.79
C THR A 199 -9.48 26.35 -20.49
N ALA A 200 -9.39 26.25 -21.82
CA ALA A 200 -8.31 26.86 -22.59
C ALA A 200 -8.17 28.38 -22.41
N SER A 201 -9.24 29.05 -21.94
CA SER A 201 -9.26 30.48 -21.64
C SER A 201 -8.76 30.83 -20.22
N GLN A 202 -8.57 29.84 -19.36
CA GLN A 202 -8.05 30.03 -18.01
C GLN A 202 -6.53 29.87 -17.97
N ILE A 203 -5.87 30.81 -17.34
CA ILE A 203 -4.40 30.85 -17.29
C ILE A 203 -3.92 29.74 -16.36
N LYS A 204 -3.10 28.83 -16.89
CA LYS A 204 -2.42 27.77 -16.13
C LYS A 204 -1.03 28.29 -15.76
N LEU A 205 -0.81 28.54 -14.48
CA LEU A 205 0.49 28.94 -13.97
C LEU A 205 1.23 27.73 -13.42
N GLY A 206 2.52 27.62 -13.69
CA GLY A 206 3.31 26.41 -13.37
C GLY A 206 3.62 26.17 -11.90
N SER A 207 3.39 27.17 -11.02
CA SER A 207 3.64 27.05 -9.56
C SER A 207 2.85 28.05 -8.77
N VAL A 208 2.53 27.71 -7.52
CA VAL A 208 1.84 28.61 -6.59
C VAL A 208 2.77 29.71 -6.08
N THR A 209 4.07 29.43 -5.96
CA THR A 209 5.09 30.41 -5.50
C THR A 209 6.50 29.97 -5.87
N PRO A 210 7.33 30.83 -6.48
CA PRO A 210 6.98 31.99 -7.29
C PRO A 210 6.47 31.57 -8.67
N CYS A 211 5.60 32.36 -9.29
CA CYS A 211 5.26 32.15 -10.69
C CYS A 211 6.53 32.31 -11.53
N ALA A 212 6.85 31.32 -12.36
CA ALA A 212 8.11 31.24 -13.12
C ALA A 212 8.36 32.46 -14.04
N ASP A 213 7.31 33.20 -14.41
CA ASP A 213 7.36 34.29 -15.36
C ASP A 213 7.09 35.68 -14.75
N GLY A 214 7.18 35.84 -13.42
CA GLY A 214 6.92 37.11 -12.75
C GLY A 214 5.44 37.55 -12.79
N TYR A 215 4.55 36.69 -13.23
CA TYR A 215 3.11 36.93 -13.24
C TYR A 215 2.53 36.82 -11.83
N THR A 216 1.77 37.81 -11.41
CA THR A 216 1.02 37.73 -10.15
C THR A 216 -0.36 37.14 -10.42
N PRO A 217 -0.72 35.97 -9.85
CA PRO A 217 -2.03 35.36 -10.05
C PRO A 217 -3.16 36.28 -9.59
N LYS A 218 -4.23 36.34 -10.40
CA LYS A 218 -5.45 37.09 -10.08
C LYS A 218 -6.53 36.15 -9.56
N VAL A 219 -7.52 36.70 -8.87
CA VAL A 219 -8.69 35.94 -8.43
C VAL A 219 -9.37 35.29 -9.62
N GLY A 220 -9.63 33.98 -9.51
CA GLY A 220 -10.21 33.16 -10.57
C GLY A 220 -9.22 32.44 -11.47
N ASP A 221 -7.91 32.73 -11.34
CA ASP A 221 -6.87 31.99 -12.07
C ASP A 221 -6.65 30.59 -11.49
N TYR A 222 -6.19 29.68 -12.34
CA TYR A 222 -5.80 28.34 -11.93
C TYR A 222 -4.29 28.17 -11.96
N VAL A 223 -3.77 27.64 -10.87
CA VAL A 223 -2.33 27.39 -10.72
C VAL A 223 -2.10 25.88 -10.60
N VAL A 224 -1.09 25.37 -11.27
CA VAL A 224 -0.70 23.96 -11.14
C VAL A 224 -0.10 23.73 -9.76
N LYS A 225 -0.79 22.93 -8.95
CA LYS A 225 -0.29 22.50 -7.64
C LYS A 225 0.69 21.34 -7.80
N ASN A 226 0.29 20.31 -8.55
CA ASN A 226 1.11 19.16 -8.84
C ASN A 226 1.07 18.90 -10.35
N ALA A 227 2.24 18.75 -10.96
CA ALA A 227 2.34 18.41 -12.37
C ALA A 227 1.82 17.00 -12.63
N ALA A 228 1.30 16.77 -13.86
CA ALA A 228 0.87 15.45 -14.26
C ALA A 228 2.04 14.45 -14.22
N VAL A 229 1.80 13.28 -13.64
CA VAL A 229 2.76 12.18 -13.62
C VAL A 229 2.28 11.07 -14.53
N LYS A 230 3.12 10.66 -15.48
CA LYS A 230 2.80 9.55 -16.38
C LYS A 230 2.72 8.23 -15.62
N ALA A 231 1.82 7.33 -16.06
CA ALA A 231 1.78 5.98 -15.55
C ALA A 231 3.14 5.27 -15.76
N GLY A 232 3.50 4.40 -14.80
CA GLY A 232 4.69 3.57 -14.91
C GLY A 232 6.02 4.28 -14.68
N THR A 233 6.02 5.45 -14.04
CA THR A 233 7.21 6.26 -13.76
C THR A 233 7.94 5.82 -12.50
N PHE A 234 7.21 5.41 -11.47
CA PHE A 234 7.77 4.95 -10.20
C PHE A 234 7.02 3.73 -9.63
N TYR A 235 7.70 2.98 -8.81
CA TYR A 235 7.12 1.89 -8.02
C TYR A 235 6.58 2.41 -6.70
N ILE A 236 5.49 1.82 -6.24
CA ILE A 236 4.91 2.10 -4.92
C ILE A 236 5.22 0.90 -4.03
N CYS A 237 6.11 1.10 -3.07
CA CYS A 237 6.65 0.07 -2.19
C CYS A 237 6.06 0.22 -0.79
N PRO A 238 5.13 -0.63 -0.35
CA PRO A 238 4.61 -0.55 0.99
C PRO A 238 5.64 -1.06 2.01
N ILE A 239 5.78 -0.33 3.10
CA ILE A 239 6.56 -0.69 4.29
C ILE A 239 5.56 -0.90 5.42
N ILE A 240 5.66 -2.03 6.09
CA ILE A 240 4.74 -2.44 7.15
C ILE A 240 5.54 -2.66 8.43
N LYS A 241 5.08 -2.09 9.53
CA LYS A 241 5.55 -2.38 10.87
C LYS A 241 5.01 -3.75 11.29
N LEU A 242 5.90 -4.63 11.74
CA LEU A 242 5.49 -5.95 12.24
C LEU A 242 5.10 -5.85 13.72
N ASN A 243 4.18 -6.73 14.13
CA ASN A 243 3.64 -6.76 15.50
C ASN A 243 4.76 -6.95 16.52
N ALA A 244 5.22 -5.95 17.16
CA ALA A 244 5.99 -5.98 18.40
C ALA A 244 6.31 -4.55 18.81
N ASP A 245 5.29 -3.69 18.77
CA ASP A 245 5.48 -2.33 19.22
C ASP A 245 5.35 -2.28 20.72
N THR A 246 6.50 -2.30 21.40
CA THR A 246 6.58 -2.17 22.83
C THR A 246 6.42 -0.72 23.30
N GLU A 247 6.43 0.26 22.38
CA GLU A 247 6.32 1.66 22.73
C GLU A 247 4.89 2.09 23.01
N THR A 248 3.93 1.54 22.27
CA THR A 248 2.52 1.95 22.38
C THR A 248 1.63 0.92 23.03
N GLU A 249 2.16 -0.26 23.41
CA GLU A 249 1.38 -1.41 23.88
C GLU A 249 0.23 -1.80 22.92
N ASP A 250 0.28 -1.31 21.68
CA ASP A 250 -0.74 -1.55 20.68
C ASP A 250 -0.43 -2.83 19.89
N GLU A 251 -1.16 -3.89 20.21
CA GLU A 251 -1.07 -5.20 19.56
C GLU A 251 -1.80 -5.25 18.21
N THR A 252 -2.43 -4.17 17.75
CA THR A 252 -3.15 -4.18 16.47
C THR A 252 -2.18 -4.38 15.31
N SER A 253 -2.52 -5.30 14.43
CA SER A 253 -1.73 -5.52 13.22
C SER A 253 -1.95 -4.39 12.20
N ALA A 254 -0.92 -4.05 11.43
CA ALA A 254 -1.01 -3.06 10.35
C ALA A 254 -2.11 -3.41 9.32
N LEU A 255 -2.22 -4.70 8.98
CA LEU A 255 -3.17 -5.22 8.00
C LEU A 255 -3.88 -6.43 8.56
N THR A 256 -5.20 -6.49 8.44
CA THR A 256 -6.00 -7.64 8.92
C THR A 256 -6.83 -8.24 7.77
N ILE A 257 -6.80 -9.55 7.69
CA ILE A 257 -7.65 -10.34 6.78
C ILE A 257 -8.86 -10.83 7.56
N TYR A 258 -10.03 -10.30 7.25
CA TYR A 258 -11.30 -10.71 7.83
C TYR A 258 -11.89 -11.86 7.03
N LEU A 259 -11.87 -13.05 7.61
CA LEU A 259 -12.34 -14.27 6.98
C LEU A 259 -13.81 -14.51 7.34
N LYS A 260 -14.70 -14.54 6.34
CA LYS A 260 -16.12 -14.87 6.53
C LYS A 260 -16.38 -16.36 6.28
N ARG A 261 -15.72 -16.93 5.27
CA ARG A 261 -15.74 -18.36 4.94
C ARG A 261 -14.39 -18.74 4.42
N ASP A 262 -13.83 -19.81 4.97
CA ASP A 262 -12.56 -20.35 4.50
C ASP A 262 -12.73 -21.04 3.13
N THR A 263 -11.61 -21.43 2.56
CA THR A 263 -11.57 -22.06 1.24
C THR A 263 -12.44 -23.31 1.22
N ASN A 264 -13.48 -23.29 0.39
CA ASN A 264 -14.35 -24.41 0.13
C ASN A 264 -14.03 -24.94 -1.26
N VAL A 265 -13.92 -26.26 -1.38
CA VAL A 265 -13.69 -26.93 -2.66
C VAL A 265 -14.88 -27.83 -2.97
N GLU A 266 -15.48 -27.62 -4.11
CA GLU A 266 -16.62 -28.38 -4.60
C GLU A 266 -16.27 -29.05 -5.93
N THR A 267 -16.74 -30.28 -6.09
CA THR A 267 -16.58 -31.03 -7.33
C THR A 267 -17.96 -31.39 -7.90
N GLU A 268 -18.17 -31.09 -9.17
CA GLU A 268 -19.41 -31.39 -9.88
C GLU A 268 -19.12 -32.23 -11.12
N ARG A 269 -19.81 -33.34 -11.25
CA ARG A 269 -19.75 -34.20 -12.43
C ARG A 269 -20.80 -33.81 -13.44
N ARG A 270 -20.37 -33.39 -14.63
CA ARG A 270 -21.27 -33.13 -15.77
C ARG A 270 -21.28 -34.32 -16.72
N SER A 271 -22.29 -35.18 -16.56
CA SER A 271 -22.41 -36.42 -17.33
C SER A 271 -22.60 -36.20 -18.85
N THR A 272 -23.29 -35.13 -19.22
CA THR A 272 -23.56 -34.79 -20.64
C THR A 272 -22.31 -34.29 -21.37
N LYS A 273 -21.40 -33.62 -20.67
CA LYS A 273 -20.12 -33.14 -21.21
C LYS A 273 -18.95 -34.08 -21.01
N ARG A 274 -19.14 -35.17 -20.26
CA ARG A 274 -18.07 -36.09 -19.88
C ARG A 274 -16.88 -35.37 -19.24
N CYS A 275 -17.18 -34.41 -18.32
CA CYS A 275 -16.17 -33.65 -17.58
C CYS A 275 -16.51 -33.57 -16.09
N THR A 276 -15.51 -33.27 -15.31
CA THR A 276 -15.63 -32.97 -13.88
C THR A 276 -15.14 -31.55 -13.64
N ASP A 277 -16.00 -30.71 -13.07
CA ASP A 277 -15.64 -29.34 -12.64
C ASP A 277 -15.18 -29.40 -11.20
N ILE A 278 -14.05 -28.80 -10.92
CA ILE A 278 -13.53 -28.57 -9.57
C ILE A 278 -13.49 -27.08 -9.35
N SER A 279 -14.23 -26.59 -8.37
CA SER A 279 -14.26 -25.18 -8.02
C SER A 279 -13.77 -24.96 -6.60
N ALA A 280 -13.08 -23.85 -6.38
CA ALA A 280 -12.70 -23.40 -5.06
C ALA A 280 -13.14 -21.96 -4.84
N ASP A 281 -13.74 -21.67 -3.69
CA ASP A 281 -14.17 -20.33 -3.31
C ASP A 281 -13.74 -19.96 -1.88
N LYS A 282 -13.55 -18.65 -1.66
CA LYS A 282 -13.21 -18.07 -0.36
C LYS A 282 -13.91 -16.72 -0.20
N HIS A 283 -14.50 -16.48 0.97
CA HIS A 283 -15.14 -15.20 1.28
C HIS A 283 -14.33 -14.47 2.34
N TYR A 284 -13.78 -13.33 1.98
CA TYR A 284 -12.93 -12.54 2.86
C TYR A 284 -12.94 -11.06 2.47
N THR A 285 -12.39 -10.25 3.32
CA THR A 285 -11.99 -8.87 2.99
C THR A 285 -10.66 -8.56 3.66
N VAL A 286 -9.93 -7.61 3.11
CA VAL A 286 -8.65 -7.14 3.64
C VAL A 286 -8.78 -5.66 3.92
N ALA A 287 -8.38 -5.23 5.10
CA ALA A 287 -8.36 -3.81 5.46
C ALA A 287 -7.13 -3.47 6.28
N ILE A 288 -6.67 -2.22 6.17
CA ILE A 288 -5.67 -1.67 7.07
C ILE A 288 -6.36 -1.47 8.42
N SER A 289 -5.80 -2.04 9.48
CA SER A 289 -6.31 -1.89 10.84
C SER A 289 -5.68 -0.69 11.53
N ASP A 290 -4.41 -0.39 11.21
CA ASP A 290 -3.71 0.76 11.74
C ASP A 290 -2.93 1.49 10.63
N GLN A 291 -3.31 2.74 10.38
CA GLN A 291 -2.70 3.59 9.35
C GLN A 291 -1.28 4.06 9.74
N SER A 292 -0.97 4.16 11.03
CA SER A 292 0.34 4.60 11.52
C SER A 292 1.44 3.56 11.26
N LYS A 293 1.05 2.29 11.08
CA LYS A 293 1.94 1.14 10.87
C LYS A 293 2.25 0.84 9.40
N VAL A 294 1.80 1.68 8.48
CA VAL A 294 2.01 1.49 7.04
C VAL A 294 2.51 2.77 6.38
N VAL A 295 3.65 2.69 5.70
CA VAL A 295 4.21 3.77 4.87
C VAL A 295 4.31 3.32 3.43
N LEU A 296 3.91 4.17 2.50
CA LEU A 296 4.09 3.97 1.06
C LEU A 296 5.33 4.72 0.58
N ALA A 297 6.39 4.01 0.25
CA ALA A 297 7.58 4.58 -0.34
C ALA A 297 7.49 4.55 -1.88
N ARG A 298 7.76 5.69 -2.52
CA ARG A 298 7.79 5.83 -3.98
C ARG A 298 9.22 5.93 -4.44
N PHE A 299 9.60 5.10 -5.41
CA PHE A 299 10.94 5.13 -6.00
C PHE A 299 10.86 5.05 -7.51
N LYS A 300 11.71 5.80 -8.20
CA LYS A 300 11.79 5.79 -9.65
C LYS A 300 12.02 4.38 -10.19
N LYS A 301 11.38 4.10 -11.33
CA LYS A 301 11.54 2.84 -12.04
C LYS A 301 12.94 2.64 -12.60
#